data_9692cc9b67eea018af3eedd50c870cb6
#
_entry.id   9692cc9b67eea018af3eedd50c870cb6
#
_cell.length_a   1.000
_cell.length_b   1.000
_cell.length_c   1.000
_cell.angle_alpha   90.00
_cell.angle_beta   90.00
_cell.angle_gamma   90.00
#
_symmetry.space_group_name_H-M   'P 1'
#
loop_
_entity.id
_entity.type
_entity.pdbx_description
1 polymer ?
#
loop_
_entity_poly.entity_id
_entity_poly.type
_entity_poly.pdbx_seq_one_letter_code
_entity_poly.pdbx_strand_id
1 'polypeptide(L)' 'ESSKVAEEQSDYITIPQLEKHVQKLKKTMEKAAKDLDFMEAARLRDLMFEAKEKLEKMK' A
#
# COMPACT_ATOMS: atom_id res chain seq x y z
N GLU A 1 -14.78 2.56 -19.45
CA GLU A 1 -13.69 3.48 -19.72
C GLU A 1 -12.99 3.91 -18.45
N SER A 2 -13.78 4.23 -17.46
CA SER A 2 -13.19 4.58 -16.18
C SER A 2 -12.35 3.44 -15.65
N SER A 3 -12.84 2.24 -15.78
CA SER A 3 -12.11 1.09 -15.29
C SER A 3 -10.82 0.91 -16.06
N LYS A 4 -10.86 1.21 -17.35
CA LYS A 4 -9.65 1.15 -18.15
C LYS A 4 -8.60 2.15 -17.63
N VAL A 5 -9.07 3.35 -17.39
CA VAL A 5 -8.16 4.39 -16.89
C VAL A 5 -7.58 3.98 -15.55
N ALA A 6 -8.41 3.38 -14.71
CA ALA A 6 -7.93 2.95 -13.41
C ALA A 6 -6.86 1.88 -13.55
N GLU A 7 -7.04 0.97 -14.50
CA GLU A 7 -6.03 -0.06 -14.72
C GLU A 7 -4.73 0.52 -15.19
N GLU A 8 -4.83 1.47 -16.10
CA GLU A 8 -3.63 2.13 -16.58
C GLU A 8 -2.92 2.86 -15.46
N GLN A 9 -3.68 3.47 -14.57
CA GLN A 9 -3.08 4.17 -13.45
C GLN A 9 -2.31 3.23 -12.55
N SER A 10 -2.82 2.03 -12.35
CA SER A 10 -2.10 1.10 -11.49
C SER A 10 -0.80 0.65 -12.15
N ASP A 11 -0.74 0.65 -13.47
CA ASP A 11 0.50 0.34 -14.17
C ASP A 11 1.51 1.48 -14.09
N TYR A 12 1.02 2.71 -13.96
CA TYR A 12 1.87 3.89 -13.97
C TYR A 12 1.89 4.56 -12.61
N ILE A 13 1.93 3.76 -11.57
CA ILE A 13 1.95 4.30 -10.24
C ILE A 13 3.24 5.11 -10.05
N THR A 14 3.09 6.32 -9.54
CA THR A 14 4.23 7.19 -9.35
C THR A 14 4.81 7.04 -7.95
N ILE A 15 6.04 7.54 -7.77
CA ILE A 15 6.68 7.48 -6.45
C ILE A 15 5.82 8.16 -5.39
N PRO A 16 5.32 9.39 -5.60
CA PRO A 16 4.48 10.01 -4.57
C PRO A 16 3.22 9.21 -4.27
N GLN A 17 2.60 8.62 -5.28
CA GLN A 17 1.42 7.81 -5.06
C GLN A 17 1.75 6.57 -4.24
N LEU A 18 2.87 5.95 -4.55
CA LEU A 18 3.29 4.75 -3.84
C LEU A 18 3.64 5.08 -2.40
N GLU A 19 4.27 6.22 -2.16
CA GLU A 19 4.57 6.66 -0.81
C GLU A 19 3.29 6.86 0.00
N LYS A 20 2.29 7.47 -0.60
CA LYS A 20 1.01 7.64 0.08
C LYS A 20 0.37 6.30 0.38
N HIS A 21 0.49 5.37 -0.56
CA HIS A 21 -0.07 4.05 -0.37
C HIS A 21 0.59 3.35 0.81
N VAL A 22 1.92 3.45 0.91
CA VAL A 22 2.65 2.87 2.02
C VAL A 22 2.19 3.47 3.34
N GLN A 23 2.05 4.79 3.40
CA GLN A 23 1.62 5.44 4.62
C GLN A 23 0.21 5.03 5.01
N LYS A 24 -0.66 4.90 4.03
CA LYS A 24 -2.03 4.46 4.30
C LYS A 24 -2.05 3.05 4.86
N LEU A 25 -1.25 2.17 4.27
CA LEU A 25 -1.16 0.81 4.78
C LEU A 25 -0.62 0.80 6.21
N LYS A 26 0.35 1.64 6.48
CA LYS A 26 0.92 1.72 7.83
C LYS A 26 -0.13 2.14 8.83
N LYS A 27 -0.90 3.16 8.51
CA LYS A 27 -1.95 3.63 9.43
C LYS A 27 -3.00 2.57 9.65
N THR A 28 -3.42 1.90 8.59
CA THR A 28 -4.42 0.85 8.72
C THR A 28 -3.87 -0.30 9.53
N MET A 29 -2.59 -0.62 9.35
CA MET A 29 -1.96 -1.68 10.12
C MET A 29 -1.95 -1.33 11.61
N GLU A 30 -1.60 -0.10 11.93
CA GLU A 30 -1.57 0.34 13.32
C GLU A 30 -2.95 0.29 13.94
N LYS A 31 -3.97 0.66 13.17
CA LYS A 31 -5.33 0.59 13.67
C LYS A 31 -5.75 -0.85 13.94
N ALA A 32 -5.39 -1.74 13.02
CA ALA A 32 -5.71 -3.15 13.22
C ALA A 32 -5.02 -3.69 14.46
N ALA A 33 -3.79 -3.29 14.69
CA ALA A 33 -3.06 -3.72 15.88
C ALA A 33 -3.73 -3.19 17.15
N LYS A 34 -4.19 -1.96 17.11
CA LYS A 34 -4.92 -1.39 18.25
C LYS A 34 -6.19 -2.16 18.55
N ASP A 35 -6.85 -2.61 17.51
CA ASP A 35 -8.08 -3.39 17.67
C ASP A 35 -7.79 -4.84 18.00
N LEU A 36 -6.52 -5.19 18.19
CA LEU A 36 -6.08 -6.56 18.47
C LEU A 36 -6.39 -7.50 17.32
N ASP A 37 -6.49 -6.95 16.12
CA ASP A 37 -6.73 -7.74 14.93
C ASP A 37 -5.36 -8.06 14.31
N PHE A 38 -4.67 -9.00 14.95
CA PHE A 38 -3.27 -9.25 14.59
C PHE A 38 -3.14 -9.90 13.22
N MET A 39 -4.11 -10.69 12.81
CA MET A 39 -4.05 -11.29 11.48
C MET A 39 -4.15 -10.23 10.39
N GLU A 40 -5.05 -9.29 10.57
CA GLU A 40 -5.19 -8.21 9.60
C GLU A 40 -3.96 -7.31 9.64
N ALA A 41 -3.44 -7.06 10.82
CA ALA A 41 -2.23 -6.24 10.94
C ALA A 41 -1.07 -6.88 10.23
N ALA A 42 -0.91 -8.19 10.34
CA ALA A 42 0.17 -8.91 9.67
C ALA A 42 0.00 -8.84 8.16
N ARG A 43 -1.21 -9.01 7.68
CA ARG A 43 -1.48 -8.94 6.25
C ARG A 43 -1.14 -7.57 5.70
N LEU A 44 -1.56 -6.54 6.42
CA LEU A 44 -1.29 -5.17 6.00
C LEU A 44 0.20 -4.86 6.05
N ARG A 45 0.90 -5.43 7.03
CA ARG A 45 2.34 -5.25 7.10
C ARG A 45 3.02 -5.85 5.88
N ASP A 46 2.61 -7.03 5.46
CA ASP A 46 3.18 -7.64 4.28
C ASP A 46 2.94 -6.79 3.04
N LEU A 47 1.72 -6.27 2.92
CA LEU A 47 1.41 -5.39 1.80
C LEU A 47 2.26 -4.14 1.83
N MET A 48 2.50 -3.60 3.02
CA MET A 48 3.33 -2.42 3.17
C MET A 48 4.76 -2.70 2.73
N PHE A 49 5.29 -3.86 3.11
CA PHE A 49 6.64 -4.22 2.70
C PHE A 49 6.75 -4.36 1.20
N GLU A 50 5.75 -4.96 0.57
CA GLU A 50 5.75 -5.08 -0.88
C GLU A 50 5.74 -3.71 -1.55
N ALA A 51 4.94 -2.80 -1.03
CA ALA A 51 4.87 -1.46 -1.58
C ALA A 51 6.19 -0.73 -1.38
N LYS A 52 6.83 -0.93 -0.25
CA LYS A 52 8.13 -0.32 0.02
C LYS A 52 9.19 -0.85 -0.95
N GLU A 53 9.15 -2.14 -1.22
CA GLU A 53 10.09 -2.72 -2.16
C GLU A 53 9.93 -2.11 -3.53
N LYS A 54 8.69 -1.99 -3.97
CA LYS A 54 8.42 -1.36 -5.24
C LYS A 54 8.95 0.07 -5.26
N LEU A 55 8.72 0.79 -4.17
CA LEU A 55 9.16 2.17 -4.07
C LEU A 55 10.67 2.28 -4.22
N GLU A 56 11.39 1.40 -3.56
CA GLU A 56 12.84 1.43 -3.65
C GLU A 56 13.33 1.11 -5.06
N LYS A 57 12.66 0.19 -5.72
CA LYS A 57 13.04 -0.14 -7.09
C LYS A 57 12.79 1.01 -8.05
N MET A 58 11.82 1.85 -7.74
CA MET A 58 11.50 3.00 -8.58
C MET A 58 12.43 4.18 -8.33
N LYS A 59 13.12 4.18 -7.22
CA LYS A 59 14.08 5.24 -6.93
C LYS A 59 15.41 4.89 -7.57
#